data_4b278916e70a2fa7c52aa07a7aedd1a3
#
_entry.id   4b278916e70a2fa7c52aa07a7aedd1a3
#
_cell.length_a   1.000
_cell.length_b   1.000
_cell.length_c   1.000
_cell.angle_alpha   90.00
_cell.angle_beta   90.00
_cell.angle_gamma   90.00
#
_symmetry.space_group_name_H-M   'P 1'
#
loop_
_entity.id
_entity.type
_entity.pdbx_description
1 polymer ?
#
loop_
_entity_poly.entity_id
_entity_poly.type
_entity_poly.pdbx_seq_one_letter_code
_entity_poly.pdbx_strand_id
1 'polypeptide(L)'
;MARYAVGDLQGCLQPLLCLLNEVAFNPARDELWLVGDLVNRGPDSLDTLRYLYRIQDSVKVTLGNHDLHCLALARGFTQKGRHPSLEALLKAPELATLMDWLQQQALVLRSDDGRYVMSHAGIPPLWSTQQALALSAELESTLRNPTDAARFFHHMYGNAPALWHDDLQGHDRLRCITNYLTRMRICSEQGELELTFKGARQDIPPPYRPWFEWPQPARTEIQLFGHWAALEGRTHNPNIIALDSGCVWGRHMTLLNMESGEYHRCDCPSH
;
A
#
# COMPACT_ATOMS: atom_id res chain seq x y z
N MET A 1 -13.76 -4.23 20.42
CA MET A 1 -12.68 -3.71 19.54
C MET A 1 -13.03 -4.17 18.14
N ALA A 2 -13.26 -3.26 17.23
CA ALA A 2 -13.47 -3.57 15.82
C ALA A 2 -12.21 -3.20 15.03
N ARG A 3 -11.93 -3.96 13.95
CA ARG A 3 -10.85 -3.67 13.01
C ARG A 3 -11.47 -3.30 11.67
N TYR A 4 -11.03 -2.19 11.11
CA TYR A 4 -11.51 -1.69 9.83
C TYR A 4 -10.34 -1.57 8.86
N ALA A 5 -10.48 -2.08 7.64
CA ALA A 5 -9.47 -1.94 6.59
C ALA A 5 -9.97 -1.00 5.49
N VAL A 6 -9.13 -0.06 5.05
CA VAL A 6 -9.48 0.94 4.03
C VAL A 6 -8.46 0.88 2.89
N GLY A 7 -8.95 1.09 1.67
CA GLY A 7 -8.15 1.19 0.45
C GLY A 7 -7.29 2.44 0.37
N ASP A 8 -6.67 2.65 -0.78
CA ASP A 8 -5.78 3.77 -1.07
C ASP A 8 -6.44 5.11 -0.75
N LEU A 9 -5.83 5.90 0.12
CA LEU A 9 -6.33 7.22 0.50
C LEU A 9 -5.95 8.30 -0.51
N GLN A 10 -4.71 8.28 -0.94
CA GLN A 10 -4.12 9.22 -1.90
C GLN A 10 -4.47 10.70 -1.60
N GLY A 11 -4.49 11.10 -0.32
CA GLY A 11 -4.84 12.45 0.10
C GLY A 11 -6.33 12.79 0.00
N CYS A 12 -7.23 11.81 -0.03
CA CYS A 12 -8.68 12.00 -0.02
C CYS A 12 -9.21 11.89 1.43
N LEU A 13 -8.95 12.89 2.27
CA LEU A 13 -9.28 12.85 3.69
C LEU A 13 -10.80 12.81 3.94
N GLN A 14 -11.59 13.60 3.22
CA GLN A 14 -13.03 13.72 3.48
C GLN A 14 -13.79 12.40 3.31
N PRO A 15 -13.55 11.59 2.26
CA PRO A 15 -14.12 10.25 2.15
C PRO A 15 -13.70 9.30 3.29
N LEU A 16 -12.46 9.40 3.77
CA LEU A 16 -12.04 8.64 4.95
C LEU A 16 -12.86 9.03 6.19
N LEU A 17 -12.99 10.32 6.46
CA LEU A 17 -13.78 10.81 7.62
C LEU A 17 -15.26 10.42 7.50
N CYS A 18 -15.83 10.43 6.29
CA CYS A 18 -17.16 9.94 6.01
C CYS A 18 -17.33 8.48 6.46
N LEU A 19 -16.44 7.59 6.02
CA LEU A 19 -16.45 6.17 6.39
C LEU A 19 -16.28 5.95 7.90
N LEU A 20 -15.33 6.64 8.52
CA LEU A 20 -15.07 6.52 9.95
C LEU A 20 -16.28 7.00 10.79
N ASN A 21 -16.98 8.03 10.34
CA ASN A 21 -18.20 8.50 10.97
C ASN A 21 -19.35 7.49 10.80
N GLU A 22 -19.51 6.90 9.62
CA GLU A 22 -20.54 5.91 9.32
C GLU A 22 -20.46 4.69 10.26
N VAL A 23 -19.23 4.20 10.51
CA VAL A 23 -19.00 3.05 11.40
C VAL A 23 -18.80 3.45 12.86
N ALA A 24 -18.99 4.72 13.22
CA ALA A 24 -18.75 5.26 14.57
C ALA A 24 -17.38 4.85 15.12
N PHE A 25 -16.33 4.94 14.30
CA PHE A 25 -14.96 4.60 14.65
C PHE A 25 -14.49 5.39 15.88
N ASN A 26 -13.91 4.70 16.83
CA ASN A 26 -13.33 5.31 18.02
C ASN A 26 -11.87 4.85 18.20
N PRO A 27 -10.87 5.75 18.04
CA PRO A 27 -9.45 5.38 18.12
C PRO A 27 -9.00 4.87 19.50
N ALA A 28 -9.80 5.09 20.55
CA ALA A 28 -9.52 4.53 21.88
C ALA A 28 -9.98 3.06 22.02
N ARG A 29 -10.72 2.54 21.04
CA ARG A 29 -11.34 1.21 21.09
C ARG A 29 -11.05 0.35 19.86
N ASP A 30 -10.95 0.96 18.68
CA ASP A 30 -10.94 0.29 17.39
C ASP A 30 -9.58 0.46 16.69
N GLU A 31 -9.27 -0.41 15.73
CA GLU A 31 -8.09 -0.33 14.88
C GLU A 31 -8.47 0.01 13.43
N LEU A 32 -7.67 0.88 12.82
CA LEU A 32 -7.77 1.26 11.41
C LEU A 32 -6.57 0.71 10.64
N TRP A 33 -6.83 -0.17 9.68
CA TRP A 33 -5.84 -0.77 8.80
C TRP A 33 -5.87 -0.07 7.44
N LEU A 34 -4.74 0.42 6.97
CA LEU A 34 -4.61 1.17 5.72
C LEU A 34 -3.66 0.44 4.78
N VAL A 35 -4.15 0.12 3.59
CA VAL A 35 -3.36 -0.64 2.60
C VAL A 35 -2.22 0.16 1.98
N GLY A 36 -2.05 1.43 2.37
CA GLY A 36 -1.00 2.32 1.84
C GLY A 36 -1.49 3.35 0.84
N ASP A 37 -0.54 3.98 0.16
CA ASP A 37 -0.78 5.14 -0.68
C ASP A 37 -1.63 6.19 0.05
N LEU A 38 -1.11 6.63 1.21
CA LEU A 38 -1.81 7.60 2.08
C LEU A 38 -1.86 8.99 1.44
N VAL A 39 -0.86 9.31 0.61
CA VAL A 39 -0.61 10.64 0.06
C VAL A 39 -0.52 10.65 -1.46
N ASN A 40 -0.39 11.86 -2.01
CA ASN A 40 -0.24 12.12 -3.43
C ASN A 40 -1.56 12.07 -4.21
N ARG A 41 -1.64 12.77 -5.34
CA ARG A 41 -2.79 12.86 -6.26
C ARG A 41 -3.96 13.69 -5.73
N GLY A 42 -4.59 13.29 -4.65
CA GLY A 42 -5.72 13.99 -4.05
C GLY A 42 -5.31 15.27 -3.30
N PRO A 43 -6.27 16.08 -2.87
CA PRO A 43 -6.03 17.46 -2.41
C PRO A 43 -5.39 17.57 -1.02
N ASP A 44 -5.63 16.60 -0.13
CA ASP A 44 -5.44 16.76 1.31
C ASP A 44 -4.27 15.92 1.87
N SER A 45 -3.17 15.71 1.10
CA SER A 45 -2.04 14.85 1.55
C SER A 45 -1.50 15.24 2.92
N LEU A 46 -1.35 16.56 3.20
CA LEU A 46 -0.89 17.05 4.50
C LEU A 46 -1.88 16.74 5.61
N ASP A 47 -3.14 17.07 5.41
CA ASP A 47 -4.16 16.91 6.45
C ASP A 47 -4.50 15.44 6.69
N THR A 48 -4.37 14.58 5.66
CA THR A 48 -4.44 13.13 5.80
C THR A 48 -3.36 12.61 6.74
N LEU A 49 -2.09 12.98 6.53
CA LEU A 49 -1.02 12.55 7.43
C LEU A 49 -1.16 13.13 8.84
N ARG A 50 -1.56 14.40 8.98
CA ARG A 50 -1.86 15.02 10.28
C ARG A 50 -2.93 14.26 11.05
N TYR A 51 -4.00 13.90 10.36
CA TYR A 51 -5.09 13.13 10.96
C TYR A 51 -4.60 11.77 11.44
N LEU A 52 -3.93 11.01 10.57
CA LEU A 52 -3.44 9.67 10.89
C LEU A 52 -2.38 9.69 11.99
N TYR A 53 -1.45 10.65 11.95
CA TYR A 53 -0.45 10.83 13.01
C TYR A 53 -1.08 11.11 14.37
N ARG A 54 -2.16 11.89 14.41
CA ARG A 54 -2.88 12.21 15.66
C ARG A 54 -3.53 10.98 16.30
N ILE A 55 -3.94 10.00 15.50
CA ILE A 55 -4.55 8.74 15.97
C ILE A 55 -3.63 7.53 15.79
N GLN A 56 -2.31 7.75 15.69
CA GLN A 56 -1.32 6.75 15.26
C GLN A 56 -1.33 5.46 16.08
N ASP A 57 -1.71 5.52 17.38
CA ASP A 57 -1.76 4.35 18.25
C ASP A 57 -2.86 3.34 17.84
N SER A 58 -3.85 3.80 17.07
CA SER A 58 -4.96 2.97 16.55
C SER A 58 -4.81 2.65 15.06
N VAL A 59 -3.71 3.04 14.42
CA VAL A 59 -3.52 2.90 12.97
C VAL A 59 -2.46 1.85 12.67
N LYS A 60 -2.75 0.99 11.68
CA LYS A 60 -1.82 0.03 11.09
C LYS A 60 -1.70 0.32 9.60
N VAL A 61 -0.51 0.59 9.12
CA VAL A 61 -0.26 1.01 7.72
C VAL A 61 0.71 0.06 7.04
N THR A 62 0.42 -0.30 5.79
CA THR A 62 1.44 -0.81 4.87
C THR A 62 1.84 0.28 3.89
N LEU A 63 3.13 0.48 3.66
CA LEU A 63 3.64 1.50 2.74
C LEU A 63 3.29 1.17 1.29
N GLY A 64 2.69 2.13 0.60
CA GLY A 64 2.48 2.08 -0.83
C GLY A 64 3.62 2.73 -1.63
N ASN A 65 3.57 2.60 -2.95
CA ASN A 65 4.57 3.21 -3.82
C ASN A 65 4.53 4.75 -3.80
N HIS A 66 3.37 5.36 -3.57
CA HIS A 66 3.24 6.81 -3.41
C HIS A 66 3.83 7.28 -2.07
N ASP A 67 3.73 6.49 -1.01
CA ASP A 67 4.32 6.80 0.29
C ASP A 67 5.84 6.76 0.23
N LEU A 68 6.42 5.70 -0.36
CA LEU A 68 7.86 5.59 -0.59
C LEU A 68 8.39 6.72 -1.48
N HIS A 69 7.63 7.09 -2.51
CA HIS A 69 7.97 8.22 -3.38
C HIS A 69 7.93 9.55 -2.62
N CYS A 70 6.93 9.77 -1.77
CA CYS A 70 6.82 10.94 -0.92
C CYS A 70 8.01 11.06 0.05
N LEU A 71 8.42 9.95 0.68
CA LEU A 71 9.62 9.88 1.53
C LEU A 71 10.88 10.29 0.74
N ALA A 72 11.06 9.77 -0.47
CA ALA A 72 12.20 10.10 -1.32
C ALA A 72 12.22 11.60 -1.71
N LEU A 73 11.06 12.19 -2.03
CA LEU A 73 10.93 13.63 -2.31
C LEU A 73 11.24 14.47 -1.08
N ALA A 74 10.63 14.14 0.07
CA ALA A 74 10.77 14.91 1.31
C ALA A 74 12.20 14.87 1.86
N ARG A 75 12.91 13.76 1.67
CA ARG A 75 14.33 13.59 2.05
C ARG A 75 15.33 14.12 0.99
N GLY A 76 14.85 14.65 -0.14
CA GLY A 76 15.70 15.25 -1.19
C GLY A 76 16.40 14.25 -2.12
N PHE A 77 16.03 12.97 -2.11
CA PHE A 77 16.64 11.94 -2.96
C PHE A 77 16.16 11.96 -4.39
N THR A 78 15.04 12.61 -4.66
CA THR A 78 14.52 12.84 -6.02
C THR A 78 13.79 14.17 -6.10
N GLN A 79 13.68 14.71 -7.32
CA GLN A 79 12.78 15.82 -7.64
C GLN A 79 11.82 15.42 -8.78
N LYS A 80 12.01 14.22 -9.34
CA LYS A 80 11.17 13.72 -10.44
C LYS A 80 9.82 13.28 -9.90
N GLY A 81 8.77 13.49 -10.68
CA GLY A 81 7.42 13.01 -10.33
C GLY A 81 6.76 13.78 -9.18
N ARG A 82 7.29 14.96 -8.80
CA ARG A 82 6.66 15.83 -7.78
C ARG A 82 5.30 16.30 -8.29
N HIS A 83 4.26 15.84 -7.62
CA HIS A 83 2.89 16.23 -7.93
C HIS A 83 2.50 17.47 -7.11
N PRO A 84 1.71 18.42 -7.67
CA PRO A 84 1.27 19.63 -6.94
C PRO A 84 0.57 19.35 -5.61
N SER A 85 -0.17 18.25 -5.49
CA SER A 85 -0.84 17.83 -4.25
C SER A 85 0.09 17.58 -3.06
N LEU A 86 1.39 17.40 -3.29
CA LEU A 86 2.39 17.23 -2.22
C LEU A 86 3.00 18.57 -1.78
N GLU A 87 2.68 19.67 -2.44
CA GLU A 87 3.38 20.94 -2.17
C GLU A 87 3.15 21.45 -0.73
N ALA A 88 1.91 21.40 -0.26
CA ALA A 88 1.58 21.80 1.10
C ALA A 88 2.31 20.92 2.14
N LEU A 89 2.34 19.60 1.91
CA LEU A 89 3.05 18.65 2.77
C LEU A 89 4.56 18.93 2.79
N LEU A 90 5.19 19.12 1.63
CA LEU A 90 6.63 19.34 1.52
C LEU A 90 7.10 20.69 2.09
N LYS A 91 6.18 21.63 2.32
CA LYS A 91 6.45 22.92 2.96
C LYS A 91 5.99 22.98 4.42
N ALA A 92 5.38 21.92 4.95
CA ALA A 92 4.84 21.92 6.30
C ALA A 92 5.95 21.99 7.35
N PRO A 93 5.78 22.78 8.42
CA PRO A 93 6.78 22.88 9.49
C PRO A 93 7.02 21.53 10.21
N GLU A 94 6.02 20.66 10.26
CA GLU A 94 6.08 19.32 10.85
C GLU A 94 6.49 18.20 9.85
N LEU A 95 6.94 18.56 8.65
CA LEU A 95 7.33 17.58 7.62
C LEU A 95 8.25 16.48 8.17
N ALA A 96 9.27 16.85 8.93
CA ALA A 96 10.22 15.87 9.47
C ALA A 96 9.51 14.84 10.35
N THR A 97 8.67 15.29 11.28
CA THR A 97 7.92 14.42 12.19
C THR A 97 6.99 13.46 11.43
N LEU A 98 6.25 13.97 10.43
CA LEU A 98 5.33 13.17 9.63
C LEU A 98 6.08 12.14 8.78
N MET A 99 7.24 12.51 8.22
CA MET A 99 8.08 11.60 7.45
C MET A 99 8.77 10.55 8.32
N ASP A 100 9.22 10.93 9.53
CA ASP A 100 9.77 9.96 10.47
C ASP A 100 8.73 8.92 10.88
N TRP A 101 7.48 9.32 11.13
CA TRP A 101 6.38 8.41 11.41
C TRP A 101 6.05 7.52 10.20
N LEU A 102 5.93 8.10 9.00
CA LEU A 102 5.61 7.35 7.79
C LEU A 102 6.69 6.31 7.47
N GLN A 103 7.96 6.66 7.65
CA GLN A 103 9.11 5.79 7.37
C GLN A 103 9.22 4.59 8.33
N GLN A 104 8.54 4.62 9.49
CA GLN A 104 8.48 3.51 10.43
C GLN A 104 7.40 2.48 10.09
N GLN A 105 6.50 2.77 9.15
CA GLN A 105 5.41 1.88 8.81
C GLN A 105 5.91 0.62 8.10
N ALA A 106 5.10 -0.45 8.15
CA ALA A 106 5.45 -1.74 7.59
C ALA A 106 5.23 -1.80 6.06
N LEU A 107 5.70 -2.88 5.39
CA LEU A 107 5.29 -3.22 4.03
C LEU A 107 4.34 -4.43 4.02
N VAL A 108 4.47 -5.31 4.99
CA VAL A 108 3.53 -6.41 5.20
C VAL A 108 3.13 -6.45 6.67
N LEU A 109 1.84 -6.55 6.94
CA LEU A 109 1.29 -6.71 8.28
C LEU A 109 0.48 -8.01 8.35
N ARG A 110 0.58 -8.72 9.47
CA ARG A 110 -0.27 -9.85 9.80
C ARG A 110 -1.03 -9.54 11.09
N SER A 111 -2.32 -9.89 11.14
CA SER A 111 -3.11 -9.73 12.35
C SER A 111 -2.67 -10.72 13.44
N ASP A 112 -2.80 -10.33 14.71
CA ASP A 112 -2.37 -11.12 15.86
C ASP A 112 -3.09 -12.47 15.93
N ASP A 113 -4.38 -12.50 15.50
CA ASP A 113 -5.18 -13.73 15.40
C ASP A 113 -4.82 -14.61 14.18
N GLY A 114 -3.89 -14.14 13.32
CA GLY A 114 -3.46 -14.83 12.11
C GLY A 114 -4.52 -14.90 11.01
N ARG A 115 -5.64 -14.20 11.14
CA ARG A 115 -6.74 -14.25 10.18
C ARG A 115 -6.50 -13.43 8.92
N TYR A 116 -5.77 -12.33 9.04
CA TYR A 116 -5.54 -11.41 7.95
C TYR A 116 -4.04 -11.16 7.72
N VAL A 117 -3.67 -10.96 6.46
CA VAL A 117 -2.38 -10.41 6.06
C VAL A 117 -2.62 -9.28 5.07
N MET A 118 -1.91 -8.17 5.21
CA MET A 118 -2.06 -6.98 4.38
C MET A 118 -0.72 -6.56 3.79
N SER A 119 -0.70 -6.20 2.52
CA SER A 119 0.38 -5.45 1.88
C SER A 119 -0.21 -4.58 0.77
N HIS A 120 0.47 -3.51 0.38
CA HIS A 120 -0.10 -2.54 -0.54
C HIS A 120 -0.49 -3.15 -1.90
N ALA A 121 0.38 -3.90 -2.57
CA ALA A 121 0.09 -4.51 -3.87
C ALA A 121 -0.17 -6.02 -3.82
N GLY A 122 -0.36 -6.59 -2.63
CA GLY A 122 -0.54 -8.03 -2.42
C GLY A 122 0.78 -8.77 -2.18
N ILE A 123 0.68 -10.08 -1.97
CA ILE A 123 1.84 -10.97 -1.80
C ILE A 123 1.92 -11.88 -3.02
N PRO A 124 3.05 -11.93 -3.74
CA PRO A 124 3.16 -12.70 -4.97
C PRO A 124 2.96 -14.21 -4.77
N PRO A 125 2.58 -14.94 -5.83
CA PRO A 125 2.41 -16.39 -5.76
C PRO A 125 3.71 -17.15 -5.41
N LEU A 126 4.86 -16.49 -5.57
CA LEU A 126 6.18 -17.07 -5.24
C LEU A 126 6.46 -17.17 -3.75
N TRP A 127 5.83 -16.33 -2.90
CA TRP A 127 6.17 -16.19 -1.49
C TRP A 127 5.07 -16.73 -0.59
N SER A 128 5.46 -17.46 0.45
CA SER A 128 4.60 -17.70 1.60
C SER A 128 4.39 -16.40 2.40
N THR A 129 3.38 -16.36 3.27
CA THR A 129 3.19 -15.23 4.20
C THR A 129 4.43 -15.00 5.07
N GLN A 130 5.05 -16.08 5.56
CA GLN A 130 6.27 -15.98 6.38
C GLN A 130 7.43 -15.37 5.59
N GLN A 131 7.63 -15.77 4.34
CA GLN A 131 8.67 -15.21 3.48
C GLN A 131 8.40 -13.73 3.20
N ALA A 132 7.15 -13.36 2.89
CA ALA A 132 6.78 -11.96 2.66
C ALA A 132 7.05 -11.08 3.90
N LEU A 133 6.72 -11.57 5.10
CA LEU A 133 7.02 -10.88 6.36
C LEU A 133 8.54 -10.72 6.59
N ALA A 134 9.33 -11.75 6.29
CA ALA A 134 10.79 -11.67 6.43
C ALA A 134 11.41 -10.66 5.45
N LEU A 135 10.95 -10.64 4.19
CA LEU A 135 11.40 -9.68 3.18
C LEU A 135 10.92 -8.25 3.48
N SER A 136 9.72 -8.11 4.02
CA SER A 136 9.22 -6.84 4.55
C SER A 136 10.15 -6.30 5.65
N ALA A 137 10.48 -7.13 6.63
CA ALA A 137 11.36 -6.76 7.75
C ALA A 137 12.77 -6.35 7.28
N GLU A 138 13.30 -6.98 6.22
CA GLU A 138 14.59 -6.61 5.61
C GLU A 138 14.54 -5.18 5.05
N LEU A 139 13.49 -4.84 4.28
CA LEU A 139 13.34 -3.50 3.72
C LEU A 139 13.00 -2.47 4.80
N GLU A 140 12.17 -2.81 5.78
CA GLU A 140 11.86 -1.96 6.92
C GLU A 140 13.10 -1.62 7.76
N SER A 141 13.97 -2.60 8.00
CA SER A 141 15.26 -2.38 8.67
C SER A 141 16.15 -1.41 7.88
N THR A 142 16.17 -1.56 6.55
CA THR A 142 16.87 -0.62 5.65
C THR A 142 16.30 0.79 5.76
N LEU A 143 14.98 0.94 5.75
CA LEU A 143 14.32 2.24 5.86
C LEU A 143 14.58 2.93 7.22
N ARG A 144 14.69 2.15 8.30
CA ARG A 144 14.93 2.68 9.66
C ARG A 144 16.38 3.10 9.90
N ASN A 145 17.32 2.65 9.09
CA ASN A 145 18.71 3.09 9.17
C ASN A 145 18.93 4.28 8.20
N PRO A 146 19.31 5.48 8.68
CA PRO A 146 19.41 6.67 7.82
C PRO A 146 20.38 6.51 6.65
N THR A 147 21.51 5.83 6.85
CA THR A 147 22.52 5.62 5.78
C THR A 147 22.02 4.65 4.72
N ASP A 148 21.39 3.56 5.14
CA ASP A 148 20.89 2.53 4.23
C ASP A 148 19.61 3.01 3.52
N ALA A 149 18.73 3.77 4.20
CA ALA A 149 17.59 4.43 3.62
C ALA A 149 18.00 5.40 2.50
N ALA A 150 19.05 6.20 2.72
CA ALA A 150 19.57 7.10 1.69
C ALA A 150 20.01 6.32 0.44
N ARG A 151 20.78 5.24 0.62
CA ARG A 151 21.20 4.38 -0.48
C ARG A 151 20.01 3.73 -1.19
N PHE A 152 19.03 3.24 -0.43
CA PHE A 152 17.80 2.64 -0.97
C PHE A 152 17.03 3.64 -1.82
N PHE A 153 16.71 4.84 -1.34
CA PHE A 153 15.94 5.83 -2.08
C PHE A 153 16.63 6.28 -3.39
N HIS A 154 17.95 6.29 -3.45
CA HIS A 154 18.67 6.55 -4.70
C HIS A 154 18.50 5.43 -5.75
N HIS A 155 18.24 4.19 -5.33
CA HIS A 155 18.23 3.01 -6.20
C HIS A 155 16.86 2.31 -6.29
N MET A 156 15.84 2.77 -5.55
CA MET A 156 14.55 2.07 -5.49
C MET A 156 13.77 2.11 -6.81
N TYR A 157 14.03 3.11 -7.66
CA TYR A 157 13.31 3.25 -8.91
C TYR A 157 13.84 2.28 -9.97
N GLY A 158 12.93 1.78 -10.81
CA GLY A 158 13.23 0.88 -11.90
C GLY A 158 12.37 -0.37 -11.89
N ASN A 159 12.35 -1.07 -13.02
CA ASN A 159 11.53 -2.27 -13.24
C ASN A 159 12.35 -3.57 -13.21
N ALA A 160 13.67 -3.47 -13.13
CA ALA A 160 14.58 -4.62 -13.09
C ALA A 160 15.26 -4.70 -11.71
N PRO A 161 15.46 -5.92 -11.17
CA PRO A 161 14.98 -7.20 -11.72
C PRO A 161 13.45 -7.33 -11.61
N ALA A 162 12.84 -7.97 -12.63
CA ALA A 162 11.41 -8.20 -12.67
C ALA A 162 11.00 -9.57 -12.10
N LEU A 163 11.98 -10.45 -11.88
CA LEU A 163 11.79 -11.79 -11.32
C LEU A 163 12.58 -11.93 -10.03
N TRP A 164 11.93 -12.49 -9.02
CA TRP A 164 12.57 -12.82 -7.75
C TRP A 164 13.49 -14.04 -7.87
N HIS A 165 14.67 -13.93 -7.31
CA HIS A 165 15.59 -15.04 -7.02
C HIS A 165 16.16 -14.86 -5.63
N ASP A 166 16.34 -15.96 -4.90
CA ASP A 166 16.81 -15.89 -3.50
C ASP A 166 18.26 -15.41 -3.39
N ASP A 167 19.03 -15.50 -4.46
CA ASP A 167 20.42 -15.02 -4.58
C ASP A 167 20.54 -13.52 -4.91
N LEU A 168 19.45 -12.82 -5.14
CA LEU A 168 19.49 -11.37 -5.30
C LEU A 168 20.12 -10.69 -4.09
N GLN A 169 20.98 -9.69 -4.35
CA GLN A 169 21.73 -8.97 -3.33
C GLN A 169 21.58 -7.45 -3.49
N GLY A 170 21.86 -6.72 -2.41
CA GLY A 170 21.97 -5.26 -2.40
C GLY A 170 20.75 -4.52 -2.94
N HIS A 171 20.99 -3.53 -3.80
CA HIS A 171 19.91 -2.66 -4.31
C HIS A 171 18.91 -3.40 -5.19
N ASP A 172 19.35 -4.38 -5.96
CA ASP A 172 18.47 -5.15 -6.84
C ASP A 172 17.50 -5.99 -6.03
N ARG A 173 17.97 -6.60 -4.93
CA ARG A 173 17.12 -7.33 -3.99
C ARG A 173 16.07 -6.43 -3.37
N LEU A 174 16.47 -5.29 -2.78
CA LEU A 174 15.54 -4.36 -2.13
C LEU A 174 14.53 -3.75 -3.11
N ARG A 175 14.97 -3.42 -4.34
CA ARG A 175 14.08 -2.92 -5.39
C ARG A 175 13.09 -3.99 -5.84
N CYS A 176 13.51 -5.24 -5.97
CA CYS A 176 12.64 -6.36 -6.31
C CYS A 176 11.55 -6.55 -5.25
N ILE A 177 11.93 -6.61 -3.94
CA ILE A 177 10.99 -6.66 -2.81
C ILE A 177 9.99 -5.50 -2.89
N THR A 178 10.48 -4.28 -3.08
CA THR A 178 9.65 -3.08 -3.21
C THR A 178 8.65 -3.21 -4.35
N ASN A 179 9.10 -3.64 -5.52
CA ASN A 179 8.25 -3.78 -6.71
C ASN A 179 7.14 -4.81 -6.51
N TYR A 180 7.43 -5.95 -5.90
CA TYR A 180 6.41 -6.94 -5.59
C TYR A 180 5.38 -6.41 -4.58
N LEU A 181 5.84 -5.86 -3.46
CA LEU A 181 4.94 -5.48 -2.37
C LEU A 181 4.17 -4.18 -2.62
N THR A 182 4.66 -3.31 -3.54
CA THR A 182 4.05 -1.99 -3.73
C THR A 182 3.61 -1.66 -5.15
N ARG A 183 3.98 -2.46 -6.17
CA ARG A 183 3.70 -2.12 -7.57
C ARG A 183 3.11 -3.25 -8.41
N MET A 184 3.06 -4.46 -7.87
CA MET A 184 2.58 -5.64 -8.57
C MET A 184 1.10 -5.52 -8.95
N ARG A 185 0.77 -5.88 -10.20
CA ARG A 185 -0.61 -6.08 -10.69
C ARG A 185 -0.72 -7.43 -11.39
N ILE A 186 0.13 -7.63 -12.38
CA ILE A 186 0.16 -8.84 -13.19
C ILE A 186 1.57 -9.43 -13.22
N CYS A 187 1.63 -10.73 -13.33
CA CYS A 187 2.90 -11.46 -13.48
C CYS A 187 2.72 -12.66 -14.42
N SER A 188 3.84 -13.21 -14.87
CA SER A 188 3.88 -14.48 -15.58
C SER A 188 3.62 -15.66 -14.64
N GLU A 189 3.50 -16.86 -15.16
CA GLU A 189 3.38 -18.10 -14.39
C GLU A 189 4.59 -18.32 -13.46
N GLN A 190 5.78 -17.89 -13.88
CA GLN A 190 7.02 -17.96 -13.11
C GLN A 190 7.14 -16.82 -12.09
N GLY A 191 6.16 -15.89 -12.08
CA GLY A 191 6.13 -14.74 -11.17
C GLY A 191 6.84 -13.50 -11.69
N GLU A 192 7.34 -13.48 -12.94
CA GLU A 192 7.97 -12.29 -13.50
C GLU A 192 6.96 -11.13 -13.62
N LEU A 193 7.31 -9.99 -13.04
CA LEU A 193 6.46 -8.81 -12.98
C LEU A 193 6.38 -8.07 -14.34
N GLU A 194 5.17 -7.69 -14.74
CA GLU A 194 4.93 -6.65 -15.72
C GLU A 194 4.45 -5.38 -14.99
N LEU A 195 5.31 -4.38 -14.89
CA LEU A 195 5.12 -3.18 -14.05
C LEU A 195 4.61 -1.96 -14.81
N THR A 196 4.47 -2.04 -16.13
CA THR A 196 3.98 -0.93 -16.97
C THR A 196 2.46 -0.99 -17.14
N PHE A 197 1.88 -2.16 -16.98
CA PHE A 197 0.43 -2.37 -17.10
C PHE A 197 -0.34 -1.67 -15.96
N LYS A 198 -1.38 -0.90 -16.34
CA LYS A 198 -2.27 -0.19 -15.40
C LYS A 198 -3.74 -0.32 -15.77
N GLY A 199 -4.03 -1.12 -16.79
CA GLY A 199 -5.35 -1.30 -17.37
C GLY A 199 -6.28 -2.17 -16.53
N ALA A 200 -7.47 -2.39 -17.06
CA ALA A 200 -8.47 -3.28 -16.51
C ALA A 200 -8.14 -4.75 -16.85
N ARG A 201 -8.76 -5.69 -16.11
CA ARG A 201 -8.48 -7.13 -16.23
C ARG A 201 -8.63 -7.68 -17.66
N GLN A 202 -9.61 -7.19 -18.42
CA GLN A 202 -9.83 -7.63 -19.80
C GLN A 202 -8.74 -7.21 -20.80
N ASP A 203 -7.91 -6.23 -20.43
CA ASP A 203 -6.87 -5.67 -21.29
C ASP A 203 -5.48 -6.29 -21.03
N ILE A 204 -5.41 -7.30 -20.16
CA ILE A 204 -4.13 -7.93 -19.78
C ILE A 204 -3.54 -8.68 -20.98
N PRO A 205 -2.28 -8.36 -21.37
CA PRO A 205 -1.63 -9.04 -22.48
C PRO A 205 -1.15 -10.44 -22.08
N PRO A 206 -1.30 -11.46 -22.95
CA PRO A 206 -0.64 -12.74 -22.73
C PRO A 206 0.90 -12.58 -22.67
N PRO A 207 1.63 -13.39 -21.86
CA PRO A 207 1.16 -14.53 -21.05
C PRO A 207 0.78 -14.14 -19.60
N TYR A 208 0.66 -12.85 -19.31
CA TYR A 208 0.43 -12.37 -17.94
C TYR A 208 -1.01 -12.61 -17.46
N ARG A 209 -1.16 -12.69 -16.13
CA ARG A 209 -2.45 -12.71 -15.42
C ARG A 209 -2.38 -11.86 -14.17
N PRO A 210 -3.52 -11.49 -13.56
CA PRO A 210 -3.53 -10.98 -12.19
C PRO A 210 -2.72 -11.90 -11.27
N TRP A 211 -1.87 -11.32 -10.44
CA TRP A 211 -0.99 -12.09 -9.56
C TRP A 211 -1.76 -13.12 -8.71
N PHE A 212 -2.99 -12.83 -8.33
CA PHE A 212 -3.85 -13.64 -7.48
C PHE A 212 -4.60 -14.76 -8.23
N GLU A 213 -4.47 -14.86 -9.54
CA GLU A 213 -5.04 -15.94 -10.36
C GLU A 213 -4.08 -17.11 -10.59
N TRP A 214 -2.80 -16.91 -10.29
CA TRP A 214 -1.83 -17.99 -10.29
C TRP A 214 -1.98 -18.85 -9.02
N PRO A 215 -1.60 -20.13 -9.06
CA PRO A 215 -1.57 -20.98 -7.88
C PRO A 215 -0.82 -20.30 -6.73
N GLN A 216 -1.46 -20.20 -5.59
CA GLN A 216 -0.89 -19.57 -4.40
C GLN A 216 -0.29 -20.62 -3.46
N PRO A 217 0.80 -20.34 -2.73
CA PRO A 217 1.18 -21.15 -1.59
C PRO A 217 -0.01 -21.31 -0.62
N ALA A 218 -0.08 -22.45 0.04
CA ALA A 218 -1.15 -22.68 1.03
C ALA A 218 -1.13 -21.57 2.10
N ARG A 219 -2.23 -20.84 2.20
CA ARG A 219 -2.43 -19.75 3.18
C ARG A 219 -3.74 -19.95 3.88
N THR A 220 -3.74 -19.64 5.17
CA THR A 220 -4.96 -19.59 6.00
C THR A 220 -5.47 -18.16 6.14
N GLU A 221 -4.62 -17.18 5.89
CA GLU A 221 -4.94 -15.76 5.99
C GLU A 221 -5.74 -15.26 4.79
N ILE A 222 -6.66 -14.35 5.06
CA ILE A 222 -7.29 -13.49 4.05
C ILE A 222 -6.30 -12.38 3.71
N GLN A 223 -5.96 -12.20 2.43
CA GLN A 223 -5.09 -11.13 1.97
C GLN A 223 -5.88 -9.86 1.70
N LEU A 224 -5.42 -8.73 2.26
CA LEU A 224 -5.93 -7.38 1.98
C LEU A 224 -4.90 -6.61 1.17
N PHE A 225 -5.33 -5.91 0.12
CA PHE A 225 -4.45 -5.08 -0.69
C PHE A 225 -5.19 -3.92 -1.38
N GLY A 226 -4.43 -2.95 -1.91
CA GLY A 226 -4.89 -1.79 -2.65
C GLY A 226 -4.31 -1.69 -4.05
N HIS A 227 -3.72 -0.55 -4.39
CA HIS A 227 -2.87 -0.29 -5.56
C HIS A 227 -3.54 -0.40 -6.94
N TRP A 228 -4.50 -1.24 -7.13
CA TRP A 228 -5.07 -1.54 -8.46
C TRP A 228 -6.51 -1.07 -8.60
N ALA A 229 -6.70 0.24 -8.69
CA ALA A 229 -8.01 0.90 -8.82
C ALA A 229 -8.89 0.33 -9.96
N ALA A 230 -8.27 -0.13 -11.07
CA ALA A 230 -9.00 -0.68 -12.20
C ALA A 230 -9.68 -2.04 -11.93
N LEU A 231 -9.37 -2.71 -10.81
CA LEU A 231 -10.11 -3.88 -10.32
C LEU A 231 -11.48 -3.52 -9.72
N GLU A 232 -11.66 -2.28 -9.30
CA GLU A 232 -12.88 -1.83 -8.62
C GLU A 232 -13.26 -2.70 -7.40
N GLY A 233 -12.25 -3.21 -6.69
CA GLY A 233 -12.43 -4.12 -5.56
C GLY A 233 -12.78 -5.57 -5.94
N ARG A 234 -12.70 -5.98 -7.20
CA ARG A 234 -13.17 -7.28 -7.69
C ARG A 234 -12.02 -8.26 -7.96
N THR A 235 -11.78 -9.18 -7.06
CA THR A 235 -10.84 -10.29 -7.24
C THR A 235 -11.52 -11.61 -7.63
N HIS A 236 -12.82 -11.75 -7.32
CA HIS A 236 -13.58 -13.00 -7.40
C HIS A 236 -12.98 -14.13 -6.54
N ASN A 237 -12.16 -13.79 -5.54
CA ASN A 237 -11.59 -14.72 -4.58
C ASN A 237 -11.90 -14.20 -3.17
N PRO A 238 -12.69 -14.94 -2.34
CA PRO A 238 -13.09 -14.48 -1.02
C PRO A 238 -11.92 -14.36 -0.04
N ASN A 239 -10.79 -15.00 -0.33
CA ASN A 239 -9.59 -14.95 0.50
C ASN A 239 -8.58 -13.88 0.02
N ILE A 240 -8.89 -13.13 -1.03
CA ILE A 240 -8.02 -12.08 -1.58
C ILE A 240 -8.88 -10.85 -1.86
N ILE A 241 -8.81 -9.85 -1.01
CA ILE A 241 -9.70 -8.69 -1.00
C ILE A 241 -8.94 -7.46 -1.48
N ALA A 242 -9.36 -6.90 -2.61
CA ALA A 242 -8.90 -5.61 -3.11
C ALA A 242 -9.75 -4.50 -2.50
N LEU A 243 -9.12 -3.47 -1.94
CA LEU A 243 -9.81 -2.35 -1.29
C LEU A 243 -9.67 -1.02 -2.06
N ASP A 244 -8.72 -0.92 -2.99
CA ASP A 244 -8.63 0.26 -3.87
C ASP A 244 -9.78 0.26 -4.87
N SER A 245 -10.70 1.17 -4.67
CA SER A 245 -11.88 1.37 -5.52
C SER A 245 -11.85 2.68 -6.31
N GLY A 246 -10.67 3.33 -6.36
CA GLY A 246 -10.41 4.47 -7.24
C GLY A 246 -10.96 5.79 -6.72
N CYS A 247 -10.90 6.04 -5.41
CA CYS A 247 -11.39 7.28 -4.81
C CYS A 247 -10.81 8.52 -5.49
N VAL A 248 -9.50 8.63 -5.63
CA VAL A 248 -8.85 9.80 -6.25
C VAL A 248 -9.25 10.02 -7.72
N TRP A 249 -9.87 9.04 -8.34
CA TRP A 249 -10.38 9.10 -9.70
C TRP A 249 -11.90 9.40 -9.76
N GLY A 250 -12.48 9.91 -8.66
CA GLY A 250 -13.89 10.29 -8.58
C GLY A 250 -14.86 9.11 -8.45
N ARG A 251 -14.38 7.96 -7.95
CA ARG A 251 -15.23 6.81 -7.63
C ARG A 251 -15.61 6.83 -6.16
N HIS A 252 -15.35 5.78 -5.42
CA HIS A 252 -15.62 5.68 -3.99
C HIS A 252 -14.41 5.18 -3.20
N MET A 253 -14.36 5.48 -1.92
CA MET A 253 -13.48 4.86 -0.95
C MET A 253 -14.20 3.71 -0.28
N THR A 254 -13.51 2.57 -0.13
CA THR A 254 -14.07 1.36 0.46
C THR A 254 -13.44 1.09 1.82
N LEU A 255 -14.28 0.81 2.81
CA LEU A 255 -13.91 0.31 4.12
C LEU A 255 -14.52 -1.08 4.32
N LEU A 256 -13.71 -2.02 4.80
CA LEU A 256 -14.11 -3.35 5.23
C LEU A 256 -14.11 -3.42 6.76
N ASN A 257 -15.23 -3.79 7.34
CA ASN A 257 -15.25 -4.26 8.72
C ASN A 257 -14.69 -5.70 8.76
N MET A 258 -13.48 -5.85 9.31
CA MET A 258 -12.76 -7.12 9.30
C MET A 258 -13.40 -8.19 10.23
N GLU A 259 -14.28 -7.80 11.16
CA GLU A 259 -14.97 -8.72 12.05
C GLU A 259 -16.25 -9.28 11.41
N SER A 260 -17.09 -8.40 10.84
CA SER A 260 -18.36 -8.81 10.24
C SER A 260 -18.24 -9.18 8.75
N GLY A 261 -17.20 -8.72 8.06
CA GLY A 261 -17.07 -8.83 6.61
C GLY A 261 -17.93 -7.83 5.84
N GLU A 262 -18.53 -6.86 6.51
CA GLU A 262 -19.38 -5.83 5.90
C GLU A 262 -18.52 -4.75 5.22
N TYR A 263 -19.01 -4.26 4.07
CA TYR A 263 -18.37 -3.20 3.30
C TYR A 263 -19.16 -1.91 3.41
N HIS A 264 -18.45 -0.80 3.66
CA HIS A 264 -18.97 0.57 3.65
C HIS A 264 -18.31 1.34 2.52
N ARG A 265 -19.00 2.33 1.95
CA ARG A 265 -18.51 3.11 0.81
C ARG A 265 -18.93 4.56 0.95
N CYS A 266 -17.98 5.47 0.73
CA CYS A 266 -18.25 6.88 0.57
C CYS A 266 -17.81 7.35 -0.82
N ASP A 267 -18.66 8.10 -1.49
CA ASP A 267 -18.36 8.67 -2.80
C ASP A 267 -17.22 9.69 -2.70
N CYS A 268 -16.40 9.73 -3.72
CA CYS A 268 -15.27 10.63 -3.80
C CYS A 268 -15.48 11.67 -4.91
N PRO A 269 -15.16 12.94 -4.65
CA PRO A 269 -15.23 13.97 -5.68
C PRO A 269 -14.22 13.70 -6.80
N SER A 270 -14.57 14.08 -8.02
CA SER A 270 -13.61 14.14 -9.13
C SER A 270 -12.66 15.32 -8.90
N HIS A 271 -11.36 15.11 -9.00
CA HIS A 271 -10.34 16.13 -8.83
C HIS A 271 -9.65 16.52 -10.12
#